data_995e1f9cff9769ef624b50a5c558af0b
#
_entry.id   995e1f9cff9769ef624b50a5c558af0b
#
_cell.length_a   1.000
_cell.length_b   1.000
_cell.length_c   1.000
_cell.angle_alpha   90.00
_cell.angle_beta   90.00
_cell.angle_gamma   90.00
#
_symmetry.space_group_name_H-M   'P 1'
#
loop_
_entity.id
_entity.type
_entity.pdbx_description
1 polymer ?
#
loop_
_entity_poly.entity_id
_entity_poly.type
_entity_poly.pdbx_seq_one_letter_code
_entity_poly.pdbx_strand_id
1 'polypeptide(L)'
;MVFASQEDVFAVCEDVLPPIFAKFGTYDIASQPPFRRIKYLDALEIYGSDKPDLRIDLTATNVSSLFEGSSFEVLADKTVKAVAISNCTLTRKQIDKLLTDCEVQAGAKGYWFKVDEKGDLAGGIAKFVDKEAASKLLPLEPNTLVLVAGGELATKLVGVMIKTFGPACEGHMDKERYEFCWIVDFPMYEIGDESGELEFCHNPFSMPAGGLDVLLKAERGEIDPLTITADQYDLVCNGVELSSGAVRNHDPEIMIKAFELVRLGEEDVKAKFPAMYNAFTYGAPPHAGSAPGVDRLIM
;
A
#
# COMPACT_ATOMS: atom_id res chain seq x y z
N MET A 1 -2.91 -22.55 -11.43
CA MET A 1 -3.54 -22.70 -12.77
C MET A 1 -2.44 -22.67 -13.81
N VAL A 2 -2.47 -23.54 -14.80
CA VAL A 2 -1.51 -23.53 -15.94
C VAL A 2 -2.10 -22.78 -17.10
N PHE A 3 -1.24 -22.15 -17.93
CA PHE A 3 -1.62 -21.29 -19.05
C PHE A 3 -2.60 -20.17 -18.64
N ALA A 4 -2.44 -19.65 -17.41
CA ALA A 4 -3.31 -18.64 -16.84
C ALA A 4 -2.57 -17.30 -16.69
N SER A 5 -3.29 -16.24 -16.95
CA SER A 5 -2.90 -14.87 -16.70
C SER A 5 -3.33 -14.42 -15.29
N GLN A 6 -2.93 -13.23 -14.90
CA GLN A 6 -3.43 -12.54 -13.70
C GLN A 6 -4.95 -12.39 -13.72
N GLU A 7 -5.51 -12.02 -14.90
CA GLU A 7 -6.95 -11.84 -15.08
C GLU A 7 -7.76 -13.11 -14.86
N ASP A 8 -7.22 -14.27 -15.29
CA ASP A 8 -7.88 -15.56 -15.06
C ASP A 8 -7.96 -15.90 -13.56
N VAL A 9 -6.91 -15.58 -12.80
CA VAL A 9 -6.91 -15.76 -11.34
C VAL A 9 -7.91 -14.82 -10.67
N PHE A 10 -7.95 -13.55 -11.08
CA PHE A 10 -8.90 -12.58 -10.56
C PHE A 10 -10.34 -13.03 -10.81
N ALA A 11 -10.67 -13.43 -12.04
CA ALA A 11 -12.00 -13.89 -12.39
C ALA A 11 -12.45 -15.06 -11.50
N VAL A 12 -11.57 -16.04 -11.24
CA VAL A 12 -11.89 -17.17 -10.36
C VAL A 12 -12.14 -16.72 -8.91
N CYS A 13 -11.29 -15.84 -8.36
CA CYS A 13 -11.46 -15.35 -7.01
C CYS A 13 -12.74 -14.50 -6.86
N GLU A 14 -13.03 -13.67 -7.84
CA GLU A 14 -14.22 -12.81 -7.89
C GLU A 14 -15.52 -13.60 -8.11
N ASP A 15 -15.47 -14.79 -8.71
CA ASP A 15 -16.60 -15.70 -8.82
C ASP A 15 -16.84 -16.53 -7.56
N VAL A 16 -15.76 -16.93 -6.88
CA VAL A 16 -15.84 -17.85 -5.72
C VAL A 16 -16.08 -17.14 -4.39
N LEU A 17 -15.36 -16.04 -4.12
CA LEU A 17 -15.38 -15.43 -2.78
C LEU A 17 -16.67 -14.69 -2.45
N PRO A 18 -17.27 -13.85 -3.31
CA PRO A 18 -18.49 -13.15 -2.97
C PRO A 18 -19.65 -14.05 -2.54
N PRO A 19 -19.96 -15.18 -3.22
CA PRO A 19 -20.97 -16.11 -2.76
C PRO A 19 -20.70 -16.71 -1.37
N ILE A 20 -19.43 -16.93 -1.01
CA ILE A 20 -19.04 -17.43 0.31
C ILE A 20 -19.36 -16.38 1.37
N PHE A 21 -18.93 -15.13 1.15
CA PHE A 21 -19.20 -14.03 2.06
C PHE A 21 -20.70 -13.71 2.17
N ALA A 22 -21.43 -13.75 1.06
CA ALA A 22 -22.88 -13.56 1.06
C ALA A 22 -23.63 -14.65 1.85
N LYS A 23 -23.11 -15.89 1.86
CA LYS A 23 -23.75 -17.02 2.55
C LYS A 23 -23.39 -17.13 4.03
N PHE A 24 -22.15 -16.84 4.39
CA PHE A 24 -21.59 -17.07 5.72
C PHE A 24 -21.20 -15.81 6.47
N GLY A 25 -21.07 -14.68 5.78
CA GLY A 25 -20.76 -13.39 6.38
C GLY A 25 -21.96 -12.75 7.07
N THR A 26 -21.70 -11.68 7.80
CA THR A 26 -22.70 -10.92 8.56
C THR A 26 -23.10 -9.61 7.89
N TYR A 27 -22.34 -9.16 6.90
CA TYR A 27 -22.53 -7.88 6.20
C TYR A 27 -22.78 -8.08 4.71
N ASP A 28 -23.34 -7.06 4.07
CA ASP A 28 -23.49 -7.01 2.63
C ASP A 28 -22.14 -6.79 1.94
N ILE A 29 -22.02 -7.28 0.70
CA ILE A 29 -20.86 -7.05 -0.14
C ILE A 29 -21.11 -5.77 -0.95
N ALA A 30 -20.33 -4.73 -0.67
CA ALA A 30 -20.42 -3.47 -1.40
C ALA A 30 -19.66 -3.50 -2.74
N SER A 31 -18.53 -4.22 -2.78
CA SER A 31 -17.73 -4.36 -4.00
C SER A 31 -18.39 -5.34 -4.98
N GLN A 32 -18.56 -4.91 -6.24
CA GLN A 32 -19.01 -5.77 -7.32
C GLN A 32 -17.85 -6.13 -8.25
N PRO A 33 -17.82 -7.40 -8.77
CA PRO A 33 -16.83 -7.74 -9.81
C PRO A 33 -17.00 -6.89 -11.08
N PRO A 34 -15.91 -6.48 -11.73
CA PRO A 34 -14.52 -6.68 -11.34
C PRO A 34 -14.13 -5.78 -10.16
N PHE A 35 -13.46 -6.35 -9.14
CA PHE A 35 -13.02 -5.58 -7.98
C PHE A 35 -12.03 -4.49 -8.39
N ARG A 36 -12.04 -3.39 -7.62
CA ARG A 36 -11.12 -2.26 -7.82
C ARG A 36 -9.68 -2.74 -7.76
N ARG A 37 -8.88 -2.31 -8.74
CA ARG A 37 -7.43 -2.56 -8.80
C ARG A 37 -6.70 -1.29 -8.40
N ILE A 38 -5.79 -1.42 -7.45
CA ILE A 38 -4.99 -0.31 -6.92
C ILE A 38 -3.53 -0.76 -7.04
N LYS A 39 -2.70 0.06 -7.68
CA LYS A 39 -1.27 -0.21 -7.75
C LYS A 39 -0.65 -0.10 -6.35
N TYR A 40 0.34 -0.93 -6.08
CA TYR A 40 1.02 -0.95 -4.79
C TYR A 40 1.48 0.43 -4.33
N LEU A 41 2.18 1.17 -5.21
CA LEU A 41 2.65 2.51 -4.88
C LEU A 41 1.52 3.51 -4.67
N ASP A 42 0.43 3.41 -5.44
CA ASP A 42 -0.76 4.25 -5.25
C ASP A 42 -1.46 3.93 -3.92
N ALA A 43 -1.49 2.65 -3.53
CA ALA A 43 -2.04 2.26 -2.23
C ALA A 43 -1.24 2.86 -1.07
N LEU A 44 0.09 2.84 -1.15
CA LEU A 44 0.96 3.49 -0.17
C LEU A 44 0.81 5.02 -0.17
N GLU A 45 0.69 5.64 -1.35
CA GLU A 45 0.55 7.09 -1.47
C GLU A 45 -0.78 7.57 -0.91
N ILE A 46 -1.90 6.90 -1.25
CA ILE A 46 -3.26 7.34 -0.95
C ILE A 46 -3.73 6.86 0.43
N TYR A 47 -3.39 5.62 0.82
CA TYR A 47 -3.90 5.00 2.05
C TYR A 47 -2.82 4.77 3.10
N GLY A 48 -1.55 4.99 2.77
CA GLY A 48 -0.43 4.72 3.67
C GLY A 48 -0.24 3.24 4.00
N SER A 49 -0.80 2.34 3.19
CA SER A 49 -0.79 0.89 3.40
C SER A 49 -1.04 0.15 2.09
N ASP A 50 -0.38 -0.98 1.91
CA ASP A 50 -0.65 -1.98 0.87
C ASP A 50 -1.90 -2.84 1.17
N LYS A 51 -2.55 -2.61 2.32
CA LYS A 51 -3.79 -3.29 2.75
C LYS A 51 -4.80 -2.23 3.21
N PRO A 52 -5.35 -1.43 2.25
CA PRO A 52 -6.29 -0.38 2.58
C PRO A 52 -7.63 -0.95 3.07
N ASP A 53 -8.24 -0.29 4.04
CA ASP A 53 -9.63 -0.53 4.40
C ASP A 53 -10.51 0.48 3.65
N LEU A 54 -11.10 0.02 2.54
CA LEU A 54 -11.91 0.88 1.66
C LEU A 54 -13.28 1.25 2.24
N ARG A 55 -13.63 0.73 3.43
CA ARG A 55 -14.79 1.21 4.18
C ARG A 55 -14.57 2.60 4.78
N ILE A 56 -13.30 3.00 4.89
CA ILE A 56 -12.89 4.32 5.40
C ILE A 56 -12.72 5.25 4.21
N ASP A 57 -13.42 6.37 4.20
CA ASP A 57 -13.38 7.37 3.12
C ASP A 57 -12.21 8.37 3.23
N LEU A 58 -11.30 8.17 4.17
CA LEU A 58 -10.14 9.02 4.39
C LEU A 58 -8.99 8.64 3.47
N THR A 59 -8.30 9.65 2.96
CA THR A 59 -7.10 9.50 2.13
C THR A 59 -6.00 10.44 2.56
N ALA A 60 -4.75 10.05 2.29
CA ALA A 60 -3.58 10.90 2.49
C ALA A 60 -3.36 11.82 1.28
N THR A 61 -2.89 13.00 1.55
CA THR A 61 -2.47 13.99 0.54
C THR A 61 -1.04 14.42 0.83
N ASN A 62 -0.20 14.49 -0.20
CA ASN A 62 1.15 15.06 -0.06
C ASN A 62 1.04 16.58 0.08
N VAL A 63 1.56 17.08 1.19
CA VAL A 63 1.53 18.51 1.54
C VAL A 63 2.94 19.05 1.83
N SER A 64 3.97 18.42 1.30
CA SER A 64 5.37 18.80 1.52
C SER A 64 5.63 20.28 1.18
N SER A 65 5.00 20.79 0.12
CA SER A 65 5.15 22.18 -0.31
C SER A 65 4.69 23.21 0.73
N LEU A 66 3.82 22.82 1.68
CA LEU A 66 3.41 23.71 2.78
C LEU A 66 4.51 23.94 3.82
N PHE A 67 5.51 23.08 3.81
CA PHE A 67 6.58 23.09 4.82
C PHE A 67 7.95 23.36 4.21
N GLU A 68 8.05 23.71 2.92
CA GLU A 68 9.28 24.18 2.29
C GLU A 68 9.75 25.48 2.96
N GLY A 69 10.96 25.48 3.51
CA GLY A 69 11.51 26.62 4.25
C GLY A 69 10.72 27.02 5.51
N SER A 70 9.89 26.14 6.03
CA SER A 70 9.06 26.40 7.22
C SER A 70 9.92 26.62 8.47
N SER A 71 9.48 27.54 9.32
CA SER A 71 10.05 27.73 10.67
C SER A 71 9.78 26.56 11.62
N PHE A 72 8.96 25.60 11.21
CA PHE A 72 8.76 24.36 11.95
C PHE A 72 9.74 23.31 11.46
N GLU A 73 10.98 23.41 11.92
CA GLU A 73 12.14 22.60 11.49
C GLU A 73 11.91 21.10 11.43
N VAL A 74 10.98 20.60 12.26
CA VAL A 74 10.66 19.16 12.32
C VAL A 74 10.05 18.65 11.02
N LEU A 75 9.30 19.50 10.31
CA LEU A 75 8.65 19.15 9.03
C LEU A 75 9.32 19.86 7.83
N ALA A 76 10.18 20.84 8.09
CA ALA A 76 10.82 21.62 7.04
C ALA A 76 11.59 20.72 6.05
N ASP A 77 11.37 20.95 4.77
CA ASP A 77 12.07 20.31 3.64
C ASP A 77 12.04 18.75 3.67
N LYS A 78 11.01 18.17 4.29
CA LYS A 78 10.78 16.73 4.35
C LYS A 78 9.56 16.35 3.52
N THR A 79 9.43 15.05 3.24
CA THR A 79 8.16 14.50 2.78
C THR A 79 7.12 14.65 3.88
N VAL A 80 6.04 15.37 3.59
CA VAL A 80 4.94 15.59 4.54
C VAL A 80 3.62 15.17 3.91
N LYS A 81 2.88 14.34 4.63
CA LYS A 81 1.55 13.88 4.26
C LYS A 81 0.52 14.32 5.27
N ALA A 82 -0.70 14.56 4.83
CA ALA A 82 -1.80 14.96 5.69
C ALA A 82 -3.07 14.16 5.37
N VAL A 83 -3.91 14.00 6.39
CA VAL A 83 -5.26 13.42 6.29
C VAL A 83 -6.25 14.45 6.81
N ALA A 84 -7.18 14.89 5.96
CA ALA A 84 -8.25 15.81 6.34
C ALA A 84 -9.52 15.03 6.69
N ILE A 85 -10.09 15.28 7.85
CA ILE A 85 -11.27 14.62 8.40
C ILE A 85 -12.34 15.67 8.61
N SER A 86 -13.34 15.70 7.74
CA SER A 86 -14.45 16.66 7.81
C SER A 86 -15.37 16.36 9.00
N ASN A 87 -16.13 17.36 9.42
CA ASN A 87 -17.13 17.22 10.50
C ASN A 87 -16.61 16.54 11.77
N CYS A 88 -15.34 16.72 12.10
CA CYS A 88 -14.71 16.07 13.24
C CYS A 88 -15.16 16.69 14.58
N THR A 89 -15.90 15.92 15.37
CA THR A 89 -16.42 16.31 16.68
C THR A 89 -15.50 15.97 17.84
N LEU A 90 -14.36 15.31 17.59
CA LEU A 90 -13.40 14.89 18.61
C LEU A 90 -12.85 16.09 19.38
N THR A 91 -12.83 15.97 20.69
CA THR A 91 -12.19 16.93 21.58
C THR A 91 -10.66 16.85 21.47
N ARG A 92 -9.97 17.93 21.85
CA ARG A 92 -8.49 17.95 21.87
C ARG A 92 -7.90 16.75 22.61
N LYS A 93 -8.45 16.40 23.77
CA LYS A 93 -7.96 15.27 24.58
C LYS A 93 -8.10 13.93 23.86
N GLN A 94 -9.18 13.73 23.10
CA GLN A 94 -9.39 12.53 22.29
C GLN A 94 -8.41 12.49 21.12
N ILE A 95 -8.22 13.62 20.43
CA ILE A 95 -7.25 13.73 19.32
C ILE A 95 -5.84 13.41 19.81
N ASP A 96 -5.39 14.07 20.90
CA ASP A 96 -4.05 13.87 21.46
C ASP A 96 -3.83 12.40 21.87
N LYS A 97 -4.86 11.74 22.43
CA LYS A 97 -4.79 10.32 22.81
C LYS A 97 -4.66 9.42 21.57
N LEU A 98 -5.57 9.55 20.60
CA LEU A 98 -5.55 8.72 19.38
C LEU A 98 -4.26 8.93 18.59
N LEU A 99 -3.77 10.17 18.53
CA LEU A 99 -2.51 10.48 17.86
C LEU A 99 -1.32 9.82 18.57
N THR A 100 -1.29 9.84 19.89
CA THR A 100 -0.26 9.12 20.67
C THR A 100 -0.29 7.62 20.39
N ASP A 101 -1.47 7.01 20.30
CA ASP A 101 -1.60 5.60 19.94
C ASP A 101 -1.05 5.32 18.52
N CYS A 102 -1.29 6.22 17.56
CA CYS A 102 -0.73 6.14 16.21
C CYS A 102 0.81 6.27 16.22
N GLU A 103 1.34 7.22 16.98
CA GLU A 103 2.79 7.45 17.12
C GLU A 103 3.52 6.22 17.66
N VAL A 104 2.95 5.54 18.65
CA VAL A 104 3.50 4.30 19.21
C VAL A 104 3.53 3.19 18.17
N GLN A 105 2.44 3.02 17.40
CA GLN A 105 2.34 1.98 16.37
C GLN A 105 3.27 2.23 15.19
N ALA A 106 3.39 3.48 14.75
CA ALA A 106 4.20 3.82 13.59
C ALA A 106 5.70 4.01 13.92
N GLY A 107 6.01 4.33 15.17
CA GLY A 107 7.36 4.72 15.61
C GLY A 107 7.75 6.13 15.15
N ALA A 108 6.77 7.00 14.91
CA ALA A 108 6.98 8.35 14.36
C ALA A 108 6.08 9.38 15.03
N LYS A 109 6.50 10.64 15.05
CA LYS A 109 5.75 11.75 15.66
C LYS A 109 4.74 12.32 14.68
N GLY A 110 3.49 12.45 15.13
CA GLY A 110 2.40 13.08 14.40
C GLY A 110 2.03 14.46 14.91
N TYR A 111 1.36 15.22 14.06
CA TYR A 111 0.89 16.56 14.35
C TYR A 111 -0.53 16.73 13.88
N TRP A 112 -1.20 17.79 14.32
CA TRP A 112 -2.54 18.11 13.89
C TRP A 112 -2.82 19.60 13.96
N PHE A 113 -3.83 20.04 13.22
CA PHE A 113 -4.51 21.31 13.38
C PHE A 113 -6.00 21.14 13.03
N LYS A 114 -6.83 22.09 13.41
CA LYS A 114 -8.26 22.15 13.06
C LYS A 114 -8.60 23.40 12.29
N VAL A 115 -9.65 23.30 11.49
CA VAL A 115 -10.40 24.44 11.01
C VAL A 115 -11.58 24.66 11.95
N ASP A 116 -11.67 25.80 12.59
CA ASP A 116 -12.75 26.11 13.53
C ASP A 116 -14.08 26.43 12.80
N GLU A 117 -15.14 26.71 13.56
CA GLU A 117 -16.46 27.04 13.01
C GLU A 117 -16.47 28.32 12.15
N LYS A 118 -15.50 29.22 12.34
CA LYS A 118 -15.33 30.45 11.56
C LYS A 118 -14.48 30.25 10.33
N GLY A 119 -13.93 29.05 10.16
CA GLY A 119 -13.02 28.71 9.09
C GLY A 119 -11.56 29.09 9.37
N ASP A 120 -11.18 29.46 10.59
CA ASP A 120 -9.80 29.80 10.92
C ASP A 120 -9.02 28.57 11.40
N LEU A 121 -7.69 28.57 11.11
CA LEU A 121 -6.82 27.50 11.59
C LEU A 121 -6.55 27.62 13.08
N ALA A 122 -6.73 26.54 13.83
CA ALA A 122 -6.61 26.53 15.28
C ALA A 122 -5.94 25.25 15.81
N GLY A 123 -5.29 25.34 16.96
CA GLY A 123 -4.70 24.21 17.68
C GLY A 123 -3.41 23.68 17.04
N GLY A 124 -2.78 22.72 17.71
CA GLY A 124 -1.61 22.00 17.23
C GLY A 124 -0.54 22.86 16.55
N ILE A 125 -0.27 22.55 15.28
CA ILE A 125 0.72 23.26 14.45
C ILE A 125 0.11 24.38 13.58
N ALA A 126 -1.13 24.81 13.81
CA ALA A 126 -1.85 25.79 12.98
C ALA A 126 -1.03 27.06 12.66
N LYS A 127 -0.25 27.56 13.63
CA LYS A 127 0.55 28.78 13.47
C LYS A 127 1.68 28.68 12.43
N PHE A 128 2.03 27.47 12.00
CA PHE A 128 3.07 27.21 11.01
C PHE A 128 2.50 26.89 9.63
N VAL A 129 1.18 26.90 9.46
CA VAL A 129 0.51 26.51 8.24
C VAL A 129 -0.09 27.77 7.58
N ASP A 130 0.29 28.02 6.35
CA ASP A 130 -0.37 29.03 5.52
C ASP A 130 -1.74 28.51 5.06
N LYS A 131 -2.82 29.17 5.47
CA LYS A 131 -4.19 28.76 5.19
C LYS A 131 -4.52 28.79 3.70
N GLU A 132 -4.04 29.81 2.97
CA GLU A 132 -4.33 29.95 1.54
C GLU A 132 -3.63 28.83 0.74
N ALA A 133 -2.37 28.58 1.03
CA ALA A 133 -1.64 27.47 0.41
C ALA A 133 -2.27 26.12 0.76
N ALA A 134 -2.63 25.89 2.02
CA ALA A 134 -3.23 24.63 2.48
C ALA A 134 -4.61 24.38 1.84
N SER A 135 -5.41 25.41 1.61
CA SER A 135 -6.75 25.29 0.97
C SER A 135 -6.69 24.83 -0.48
N LYS A 136 -5.54 24.95 -1.14
CA LYS A 136 -5.33 24.45 -2.52
C LYS A 136 -5.07 22.94 -2.55
N LEU A 137 -4.64 22.35 -1.44
CA LEU A 137 -4.26 20.94 -1.32
C LEU A 137 -5.25 20.12 -0.51
N LEU A 138 -5.92 20.72 0.46
CA LEU A 138 -6.79 20.04 1.44
C LEU A 138 -8.17 20.69 1.48
N PRO A 139 -9.23 19.90 1.71
CA PRO A 139 -10.56 20.43 2.01
C PRO A 139 -10.54 21.04 3.42
N LEU A 140 -10.48 22.38 3.50
CA LEU A 140 -10.43 23.11 4.78
C LEU A 140 -11.80 23.73 5.11
N GLU A 141 -12.84 22.91 5.13
CA GLU A 141 -14.17 23.30 5.58
C GLU A 141 -14.23 23.47 7.10
N PRO A 142 -15.18 24.23 7.65
CA PRO A 142 -15.38 24.33 9.10
C PRO A 142 -15.50 22.96 9.77
N ASN A 143 -14.93 22.82 10.96
CA ASN A 143 -14.86 21.56 11.73
C ASN A 143 -14.03 20.44 11.08
N THR A 144 -13.11 20.75 10.17
CA THR A 144 -12.14 19.79 9.63
C THR A 144 -10.96 19.64 10.60
N LEU A 145 -10.64 18.40 10.96
CA LEU A 145 -9.39 18.02 11.60
C LEU A 145 -8.38 17.62 10.53
N VAL A 146 -7.19 18.17 10.56
CA VAL A 146 -6.09 17.76 9.68
C VAL A 146 -4.99 17.12 10.52
N LEU A 147 -4.70 15.85 10.24
CA LEU A 147 -3.59 15.10 10.81
C LEU A 147 -2.40 15.23 9.87
N VAL A 148 -1.20 15.38 10.41
CA VAL A 148 0.03 15.64 9.64
C VAL A 148 1.14 14.71 10.10
N ALA A 149 1.82 14.09 9.17
CA ALA A 149 2.99 13.23 9.37
C ALA A 149 4.13 13.68 8.46
N GLY A 150 5.37 13.69 8.96
CA GLY A 150 6.54 14.07 8.18
C GLY A 150 7.74 13.17 8.37
N GLY A 151 8.64 13.17 7.37
CA GLY A 151 9.86 12.40 7.33
C GLY A 151 9.70 11.01 6.69
N GLU A 152 10.67 10.14 6.88
CA GLU A 152 10.74 8.82 6.25
C GLU A 152 9.53 7.91 6.57
N LEU A 153 9.01 8.01 7.79
CA LEU A 153 7.86 7.21 8.24
C LEU A 153 6.50 7.90 7.98
N ALA A 154 6.45 9.00 7.23
CA ALA A 154 5.21 9.74 6.97
C ALA A 154 4.11 8.85 6.36
N THR A 155 4.47 8.04 5.36
CA THR A 155 3.53 7.10 4.71
C THR A 155 2.96 6.07 5.70
N LYS A 156 3.81 5.43 6.50
CA LYS A 156 3.38 4.48 7.52
C LYS A 156 2.48 5.13 8.57
N LEU A 157 2.85 6.32 9.04
CA LEU A 157 2.10 7.02 10.07
C LEU A 157 0.71 7.46 9.58
N VAL A 158 0.58 7.99 8.35
CA VAL A 158 -0.75 8.35 7.82
C VAL A 158 -1.64 7.13 7.63
N GLY A 159 -1.09 5.97 7.25
CA GLY A 159 -1.85 4.71 7.19
C GLY A 159 -2.41 4.31 8.56
N VAL A 160 -1.61 4.41 9.62
CA VAL A 160 -2.07 4.17 11.00
C VAL A 160 -3.11 5.21 11.42
N MET A 161 -2.92 6.49 11.06
CA MET A 161 -3.89 7.56 11.34
C MET A 161 -5.23 7.30 10.66
N ILE A 162 -5.26 6.95 9.37
CA ILE A 162 -6.48 6.62 8.63
C ILE A 162 -7.23 5.48 9.33
N LYS A 163 -6.52 4.39 9.62
CA LYS A 163 -7.09 3.20 10.27
C LYS A 163 -7.60 3.48 11.69
N THR A 164 -6.99 4.40 12.41
CA THR A 164 -7.34 4.72 13.80
C THR A 164 -8.46 5.77 13.89
N PHE A 165 -8.37 6.84 13.10
CA PHE A 165 -9.32 7.95 13.15
C PHE A 165 -10.59 7.70 12.34
N GLY A 166 -10.53 6.93 11.24
CA GLY A 166 -11.70 6.59 10.44
C GLY A 166 -12.86 6.03 11.27
N PRO A 167 -12.67 4.93 12.02
CA PRO A 167 -13.72 4.39 12.88
C PRO A 167 -14.07 5.25 14.10
N ALA A 168 -13.20 6.19 14.49
CA ALA A 168 -13.41 7.08 15.63
C ALA A 168 -14.18 8.36 15.28
N CYS A 169 -14.22 8.73 14.01
CA CYS A 169 -14.93 9.89 13.48
C CYS A 169 -16.22 9.45 12.80
N GLU A 170 -17.35 9.99 13.27
CA GLU A 170 -18.66 9.63 12.73
C GLU A 170 -18.77 9.99 11.24
N GLY A 171 -19.33 9.08 10.45
CA GLY A 171 -19.55 9.27 9.02
C GLY A 171 -18.36 8.86 8.12
N HIS A 172 -17.19 8.56 8.68
CA HIS A 172 -15.98 8.26 7.89
C HIS A 172 -15.67 6.75 7.73
N MET A 173 -16.53 5.89 8.27
CA MET A 173 -16.40 4.44 8.09
C MET A 173 -17.77 3.79 8.07
N ASP A 174 -18.06 3.02 7.03
CA ASP A 174 -19.18 2.10 7.00
C ASP A 174 -18.73 0.72 7.51
N LYS A 175 -19.16 0.38 8.73
CA LYS A 175 -18.71 -0.85 9.43
C LYS A 175 -19.45 -2.11 8.97
N GLU A 176 -20.59 -1.96 8.30
CA GLU A 176 -21.52 -3.07 8.03
C GLU A 176 -21.45 -3.54 6.57
N ARG A 177 -20.25 -3.53 5.97
CA ARG A 177 -20.05 -4.01 4.61
C ARG A 177 -18.70 -4.67 4.40
N TYR A 178 -18.59 -5.48 3.35
CA TYR A 178 -17.34 -6.01 2.83
C TYR A 178 -16.93 -5.23 1.58
N GLU A 179 -15.71 -4.68 1.60
CA GLU A 179 -15.09 -3.98 0.48
C GLU A 179 -13.82 -4.71 0.05
N PHE A 180 -13.87 -5.27 -1.16
CA PHE A 180 -12.74 -5.97 -1.76
C PHE A 180 -11.97 -5.05 -2.72
N CYS A 181 -10.67 -5.24 -2.78
CA CYS A 181 -9.82 -4.69 -3.82
C CYS A 181 -8.62 -5.60 -4.10
N TRP A 182 -8.06 -5.46 -5.28
CA TRP A 182 -6.77 -6.02 -5.64
C TRP A 182 -5.69 -4.97 -5.48
N ILE A 183 -4.60 -5.32 -4.82
CA ILE A 183 -3.35 -4.58 -4.88
C ILE A 183 -2.49 -5.27 -5.93
N VAL A 184 -2.00 -4.51 -6.88
CA VAL A 184 -1.29 -5.01 -8.08
C VAL A 184 0.00 -4.23 -8.31
N ASP A 185 0.81 -4.66 -9.29
CA ASP A 185 2.04 -3.99 -9.69
C ASP A 185 3.02 -3.78 -8.52
N PHE A 186 3.25 -4.83 -7.74
CA PHE A 186 4.24 -4.80 -6.66
C PHE A 186 5.64 -4.53 -7.20
N PRO A 187 6.49 -3.76 -6.50
CA PRO A 187 7.89 -3.62 -6.89
C PRO A 187 8.58 -4.98 -6.83
N MET A 188 9.42 -5.27 -7.82
CA MET A 188 10.20 -6.51 -7.83
C MET A 188 11.41 -6.40 -6.91
N TYR A 189 11.99 -5.21 -6.82
CA TYR A 189 13.20 -4.93 -6.06
C TYR A 189 13.01 -3.75 -5.11
N GLU A 190 13.80 -3.74 -4.05
CA GLU A 190 13.93 -2.66 -3.08
C GLU A 190 15.39 -2.52 -2.62
N ILE A 191 15.69 -1.44 -1.92
CA ILE A 191 16.97 -1.33 -1.21
C ILE A 191 16.76 -1.87 0.19
N GLY A 192 17.51 -2.91 0.53
CA GLY A 192 17.43 -3.52 1.86
C GLY A 192 17.83 -2.54 2.96
N ASP A 193 17.01 -2.43 4.00
CA ASP A 193 17.22 -1.49 5.11
C ASP A 193 18.54 -1.72 5.85
N GLU A 194 18.97 -2.98 5.98
CA GLU A 194 20.20 -3.35 6.68
C GLU A 194 21.42 -3.43 5.75
N SER A 195 21.23 -3.95 4.54
CA SER A 195 22.32 -4.16 3.59
C SER A 195 22.66 -2.90 2.79
N GLY A 196 21.68 -2.04 2.54
CA GLY A 196 21.81 -0.90 1.61
C GLY A 196 21.98 -1.34 0.15
N GLU A 197 21.78 -2.63 -0.15
CA GLU A 197 21.93 -3.21 -1.47
C GLU A 197 20.58 -3.52 -2.11
N LEU A 198 20.58 -3.76 -3.43
CA LEU A 198 19.38 -4.18 -4.16
C LEU A 198 18.97 -5.60 -3.72
N GLU A 199 17.75 -5.76 -3.27
CA GLU A 199 17.16 -7.02 -2.85
C GLU A 199 15.80 -7.24 -3.50
N PHE A 200 15.27 -8.47 -3.47
CA PHE A 200 13.88 -8.72 -3.84
C PHE A 200 12.93 -8.17 -2.77
N CYS A 201 11.94 -7.38 -3.22
CA CYS A 201 10.98 -6.75 -2.32
C CYS A 201 10.07 -7.77 -1.62
N HIS A 202 9.44 -8.69 -2.38
CA HIS A 202 8.48 -9.67 -1.84
C HIS A 202 8.80 -11.09 -2.31
N ASN A 203 8.32 -11.47 -3.52
CA ASN A 203 8.45 -12.82 -4.03
C ASN A 203 9.39 -12.87 -5.25
N PRO A 204 10.60 -13.43 -5.10
CA PRO A 204 11.60 -13.49 -6.18
C PRO A 204 11.18 -14.36 -7.39
N PHE A 205 10.14 -15.17 -7.22
CA PHE A 205 9.64 -16.08 -8.26
C PHE A 205 8.42 -15.55 -9.02
N SER A 206 8.06 -14.29 -8.81
CA SER A 206 7.06 -13.62 -9.62
C SER A 206 7.64 -13.23 -10.98
N MET A 207 6.80 -13.22 -12.02
CA MET A 207 7.21 -12.76 -13.34
C MET A 207 7.47 -11.25 -13.30
N PRO A 208 8.63 -10.75 -13.75
CA PRO A 208 8.83 -9.32 -13.92
C PRO A 208 7.92 -8.81 -15.04
N ALA A 209 7.23 -7.71 -14.80
CA ALA A 209 6.42 -7.05 -15.82
C ALA A 209 7.33 -6.57 -16.98
N GLY A 210 7.13 -7.13 -18.17
CA GLY A 210 8.01 -6.93 -19.31
C GLY A 210 9.04 -8.04 -19.53
N GLY A 211 9.06 -9.08 -18.71
CA GLY A 211 9.85 -10.29 -18.90
C GLY A 211 11.37 -10.05 -18.93
N LEU A 212 12.07 -10.78 -19.79
CA LEU A 212 13.52 -10.69 -19.90
C LEU A 212 14.02 -9.30 -20.36
N ASP A 213 13.29 -8.64 -21.24
CA ASP A 213 13.72 -7.37 -21.83
C ASP A 213 13.93 -6.27 -20.78
N VAL A 214 13.03 -6.17 -19.79
CA VAL A 214 13.14 -5.19 -18.72
C VAL A 214 14.36 -5.45 -17.82
N LEU A 215 14.68 -6.70 -17.54
CA LEU A 215 15.86 -7.09 -16.76
C LEU A 215 17.17 -6.76 -17.49
N LEU A 216 17.22 -7.03 -18.81
CA LEU A 216 18.37 -6.69 -19.63
C LEU A 216 18.58 -5.18 -19.76
N LYS A 217 17.51 -4.39 -19.81
CA LYS A 217 17.61 -2.92 -19.76
C LYS A 217 18.17 -2.44 -18.44
N ALA A 218 17.74 -3.01 -17.33
CA ALA A 218 18.27 -2.69 -16.00
C ALA A 218 19.76 -3.04 -15.86
N GLU A 219 20.15 -4.22 -16.35
CA GLU A 219 21.56 -4.65 -16.36
C GLU A 219 22.45 -3.69 -17.16
N ARG A 220 21.97 -3.15 -18.28
CA ARG A 220 22.69 -2.16 -19.08
C ARG A 220 22.65 -0.73 -18.53
N GLY A 221 21.95 -0.51 -17.42
CA GLY A 221 21.76 0.80 -16.81
C GLY A 221 20.84 1.73 -17.61
N GLU A 222 20.01 1.20 -18.49
CA GLU A 222 19.02 1.96 -19.27
C GLU A 222 17.80 2.34 -18.44
N ILE A 223 17.48 1.56 -17.43
CA ILE A 223 16.42 1.82 -16.44
C ILE A 223 16.92 1.51 -15.03
N ASP A 224 16.31 2.16 -14.04
CA ASP A 224 16.54 1.84 -12.64
C ASP A 224 15.84 0.52 -12.27
N PRO A 225 16.54 -0.49 -11.71
CA PRO A 225 15.94 -1.73 -11.24
C PRO A 225 14.75 -1.53 -10.28
N LEU A 226 14.76 -0.46 -9.47
CA LEU A 226 13.69 -0.12 -8.54
C LEU A 226 12.38 0.26 -9.23
N THR A 227 12.40 0.53 -10.55
CA THR A 227 11.19 0.80 -11.32
C THR A 227 10.53 -0.46 -11.89
N ILE A 228 11.18 -1.60 -11.76
CA ILE A 228 10.65 -2.88 -12.24
C ILE A 228 9.55 -3.37 -11.29
N THR A 229 8.36 -3.62 -11.85
CA THR A 229 7.27 -4.26 -11.13
C THR A 229 7.22 -5.75 -11.41
N ALA A 230 6.62 -6.50 -10.52
CA ALA A 230 6.32 -7.91 -10.69
C ALA A 230 4.80 -8.10 -10.91
N ASP A 231 4.43 -9.12 -11.69
CA ASP A 231 3.04 -9.56 -11.85
C ASP A 231 2.57 -10.29 -10.58
N GLN A 232 2.64 -9.58 -9.47
CA GLN A 232 2.21 -10.00 -8.14
C GLN A 232 0.96 -9.23 -7.72
N TYR A 233 0.10 -9.87 -6.95
CA TYR A 233 -1.17 -9.30 -6.53
C TYR A 233 -1.65 -9.87 -5.20
N ASP A 234 -2.28 -9.01 -4.40
CA ASP A 234 -2.93 -9.36 -3.16
C ASP A 234 -4.43 -9.01 -3.23
N LEU A 235 -5.28 -9.92 -2.78
CA LEU A 235 -6.69 -9.64 -2.56
C LEU A 235 -6.87 -9.15 -1.12
N VAL A 236 -7.37 -7.95 -0.99
CA VAL A 236 -7.62 -7.30 0.30
C VAL A 236 -9.12 -7.11 0.50
N CYS A 237 -9.58 -7.38 1.72
CA CYS A 237 -10.94 -7.06 2.16
C CYS A 237 -10.86 -6.37 3.53
N ASN A 238 -11.46 -5.20 3.65
CA ASN A 238 -11.59 -4.48 4.93
C ASN A 238 -10.24 -4.29 5.66
N GLY A 239 -9.17 -4.02 4.92
CA GLY A 239 -7.84 -3.82 5.50
C GLY A 239 -7.09 -5.12 5.86
N VAL A 240 -7.61 -6.27 5.45
CA VAL A 240 -6.99 -7.60 5.65
C VAL A 240 -6.67 -8.23 4.31
N GLU A 241 -5.41 -8.64 4.11
CA GLU A 241 -5.00 -9.48 2.98
C GLU A 241 -5.61 -10.86 3.12
N LEU A 242 -6.55 -11.20 2.26
CA LEU A 242 -7.20 -12.51 2.23
C LEU A 242 -6.42 -13.54 1.44
N SER A 243 -5.73 -13.10 0.40
CA SER A 243 -5.00 -13.97 -0.51
C SER A 243 -3.86 -13.21 -1.16
N SER A 244 -2.71 -13.85 -1.30
CA SER A 244 -1.59 -13.38 -2.11
C SER A 244 -1.35 -14.31 -3.28
N GLY A 245 -0.88 -13.76 -4.40
CA GLY A 245 -0.62 -14.52 -5.61
C GLY A 245 0.31 -13.83 -6.58
N ALA A 246 0.66 -14.55 -7.65
CA ALA A 246 1.48 -14.02 -8.74
C ALA A 246 1.27 -14.81 -10.03
N VAL A 247 1.55 -14.17 -11.15
CA VAL A 247 2.00 -14.87 -12.35
C VAL A 247 3.43 -15.30 -12.07
N ARG A 248 3.70 -16.60 -12.16
CA ARG A 248 4.99 -17.15 -11.76
C ARG A 248 5.99 -17.09 -12.89
N ASN A 249 7.20 -16.74 -12.54
CA ASN A 249 8.32 -16.96 -13.45
C ASN A 249 8.48 -18.47 -13.68
N HIS A 250 8.50 -18.90 -14.92
CA HIS A 250 8.63 -20.29 -15.33
C HIS A 250 9.78 -20.47 -16.33
N ASP A 251 10.47 -19.38 -16.67
CA ASP A 251 11.57 -19.34 -17.62
C ASP A 251 12.90 -19.29 -16.85
N PRO A 252 13.82 -20.28 -17.06
CA PRO A 252 15.10 -20.30 -16.34
C PRO A 252 16.00 -19.11 -16.68
N GLU A 253 15.95 -18.57 -17.89
CA GLU A 253 16.76 -17.42 -18.29
C GLU A 253 16.30 -16.15 -17.56
N ILE A 254 14.99 -15.91 -17.48
CA ILE A 254 14.40 -14.80 -16.71
C ILE A 254 14.74 -14.95 -15.24
N MET A 255 14.66 -16.19 -14.68
CA MET A 255 14.98 -16.44 -13.29
C MET A 255 16.44 -16.12 -12.98
N ILE A 256 17.37 -16.62 -13.78
CA ILE A 256 18.80 -16.35 -13.59
C ILE A 256 19.06 -14.85 -13.65
N LYS A 257 18.55 -14.19 -14.69
CA LYS A 257 18.75 -12.74 -14.88
C LYS A 257 18.18 -11.90 -13.76
N ALA A 258 17.00 -12.27 -13.23
CA ALA A 258 16.41 -11.59 -12.09
C ALA A 258 17.28 -11.70 -10.82
N PHE A 259 17.87 -12.87 -10.58
CA PHE A 259 18.76 -13.10 -9.45
C PHE A 259 20.14 -12.45 -9.63
N GLU A 260 20.66 -12.38 -10.85
CA GLU A 260 21.93 -11.68 -11.13
C GLU A 260 21.89 -10.20 -10.75
N LEU A 261 20.75 -9.51 -10.93
CA LEU A 261 20.58 -8.12 -10.52
C LEU A 261 20.78 -7.92 -8.99
N VAL A 262 20.45 -8.93 -8.20
CA VAL A 262 20.71 -8.94 -6.74
C VAL A 262 21.99 -9.69 -6.38
N ARG A 263 22.92 -9.81 -7.33
CA ARG A 263 24.26 -10.44 -7.15
C ARG A 263 24.26 -11.92 -6.79
N LEU A 264 23.21 -12.65 -7.15
CA LEU A 264 23.10 -14.09 -7.02
C LEU A 264 23.20 -14.72 -8.41
N GLY A 265 24.32 -15.32 -8.73
CA GLY A 265 24.54 -15.93 -10.03
C GLY A 265 23.82 -17.28 -10.22
N GLU A 266 23.91 -17.84 -11.44
CA GLU A 266 23.28 -19.13 -11.79
C GLU A 266 23.65 -20.25 -10.82
N GLU A 267 24.90 -20.33 -10.36
CA GLU A 267 25.35 -21.37 -9.42
C GLU A 267 24.69 -21.21 -8.04
N ASP A 268 24.44 -19.97 -7.61
CA ASP A 268 23.69 -19.69 -6.37
C ASP A 268 22.23 -20.15 -6.50
N VAL A 269 21.60 -19.88 -7.66
CA VAL A 269 20.24 -20.30 -7.95
C VAL A 269 20.14 -21.83 -7.96
N LYS A 270 21.07 -22.52 -8.62
CA LYS A 270 21.15 -23.99 -8.63
C LYS A 270 21.33 -24.58 -7.24
N ALA A 271 22.18 -23.96 -6.43
CA ALA A 271 22.48 -24.44 -5.07
C ALA A 271 21.31 -24.21 -4.10
N LYS A 272 20.68 -23.02 -4.17
CA LYS A 272 19.60 -22.64 -3.26
C LYS A 272 18.24 -23.18 -3.67
N PHE A 273 17.98 -23.29 -4.97
CA PHE A 273 16.66 -23.65 -5.54
C PHE A 273 16.75 -24.78 -6.60
N PRO A 274 17.43 -25.89 -6.33
CA PRO A 274 17.71 -26.92 -7.34
C PRO A 274 16.44 -27.52 -7.96
N ALA A 275 15.39 -27.72 -7.18
CA ALA A 275 14.14 -28.29 -7.66
C ALA A 275 13.43 -27.38 -8.68
N MET A 276 13.39 -26.09 -8.40
CA MET A 276 12.77 -25.10 -9.32
C MET A 276 13.61 -24.90 -10.57
N TYR A 277 14.92 -24.75 -10.43
CA TYR A 277 15.83 -24.61 -11.55
C TYR A 277 15.70 -25.80 -12.52
N ASN A 278 15.73 -27.03 -12.02
CA ASN A 278 15.57 -28.22 -12.82
C ASN A 278 14.18 -28.29 -13.48
N ALA A 279 13.12 -27.99 -12.73
CA ALA A 279 11.76 -28.01 -13.29
C ALA A 279 11.60 -27.03 -14.45
N PHE A 280 12.15 -25.83 -14.33
CA PHE A 280 12.07 -24.80 -15.39
C PHE A 280 12.91 -25.21 -16.60
N THR A 281 14.07 -25.80 -16.40
CA THR A 281 14.95 -26.31 -17.48
C THR A 281 14.27 -27.42 -18.30
N TYR A 282 13.40 -28.22 -17.69
CA TYR A 282 12.58 -29.22 -18.39
C TYR A 282 11.33 -28.67 -19.08
N GLY A 283 11.06 -27.38 -18.95
CA GLY A 283 9.96 -26.72 -19.65
C GLY A 283 8.69 -26.62 -18.83
N ALA A 284 8.73 -25.93 -17.68
CA ALA A 284 7.53 -25.63 -16.93
C ALA A 284 6.58 -24.74 -17.75
N PRO A 285 5.26 -25.01 -17.76
CA PRO A 285 4.31 -24.17 -18.47
C PRO A 285 4.13 -22.83 -17.75
N PRO A 286 3.75 -21.76 -18.48
CA PRO A 286 3.26 -20.54 -17.86
C PRO A 286 2.18 -20.85 -16.84
N HIS A 287 2.26 -20.27 -15.65
CA HIS A 287 1.29 -20.54 -14.60
C HIS A 287 1.12 -19.35 -13.65
N ALA A 288 -0.07 -19.23 -13.12
CA ALA A 288 -0.44 -18.22 -12.13
C ALA A 288 -1.33 -18.83 -11.04
N GLY A 289 -1.40 -18.18 -9.90
CA GLY A 289 -2.25 -18.66 -8.82
C GLY A 289 -2.33 -17.68 -7.67
N SER A 290 -3.22 -18.01 -6.75
CA SER A 290 -3.43 -17.29 -5.51
C SER A 290 -3.58 -18.28 -4.36
N ALA A 291 -3.19 -17.88 -3.16
CA ALA A 291 -3.22 -18.71 -1.95
C ALA A 291 -4.08 -18.03 -0.87
N PRO A 292 -5.40 -18.29 -0.85
CA PRO A 292 -6.28 -17.74 0.17
C PRO A 292 -5.94 -18.27 1.57
N GLY A 293 -5.81 -17.36 2.53
CA GLY A 293 -5.61 -17.70 3.94
C GLY A 293 -6.92 -18.12 4.59
N VAL A 294 -7.10 -19.42 4.88
CA VAL A 294 -8.36 -19.95 5.43
C VAL A 294 -8.75 -19.26 6.74
N ASP A 295 -7.79 -19.05 7.65
CA ASP A 295 -8.04 -18.37 8.92
C ASP A 295 -8.52 -16.92 8.72
N ARG A 296 -7.97 -16.22 7.72
CA ARG A 296 -8.36 -14.85 7.37
C ARG A 296 -9.74 -14.77 6.72
N LEU A 297 -10.15 -15.82 5.99
CA LEU A 297 -11.51 -15.91 5.43
C LEU A 297 -12.58 -16.18 6.49
N ILE A 298 -12.18 -16.81 7.62
CA ILE A 298 -13.11 -17.17 8.72
C ILE A 298 -13.26 -16.00 9.71
N MET A 299 -12.27 -15.13 9.82
CA MET A 299 -12.32 -13.93 10.68
C MET A 299 -13.46 -12.99 10.32
#